data_fc6fb660e2b45b24975896825780c34e
#
_entry.id   fc6fb660e2b45b24975896825780c34e
#
_cell.length_a   1.000
_cell.length_b   1.000
_cell.length_c   1.000
_cell.angle_alpha   90.00
_cell.angle_beta   90.00
_cell.angle_gamma   90.00
#
_symmetry.space_group_name_H-M   'P 1'
#
loop_
_entity.id
_entity.type
_entity.pdbx_description
1 polymer ?
#
loop_
_entity_poly.entity_id
_entity_poly.type
_entity_poly.pdbx_seq_one_letter_code
_entity_poly.pdbx_strand_id
1 'polypeptide(L)'
;MAVSPPSLALPSKRRLQAVGAAVTELFPSAQEPLATPPPGSGLKPVLGNYGFPFLGHLVAAIADPLEFARERYERYGPVSWAGGVGFRVVAVMGPQALEAVWVNRDKAFSSTRGWQPVIGPFFDRGIMLLDFEEHRDHRRIMQQAFTRGCLNGYLRLMTPVIDDALASWQPRRDFPLYPMVKHLLLDIAAQVFVGVELGPEADRLADDFNDTVRGGQAAIRANVPGGIWARGLRARKRLERYFFDLLPERQRGSGSDLFSVLARSETEDGLRFADRDVVNHMIFMLMAAHDTSTIALSMLTYELGRNPHWQNLLREES
;
A
#
# COMPACT_ATOMS: atom_id res chain seq x y z
N MET A 1 -26.21 -6.21 -28.33
CA MET A 1 -26.06 -4.80 -27.94
C MET A 1 -25.87 -4.79 -26.42
N ALA A 2 -24.61 -4.71 -25.95
CA ALA A 2 -24.31 -4.60 -24.54
C ALA A 2 -24.32 -3.11 -24.18
N VAL A 3 -25.27 -2.71 -23.33
CA VAL A 3 -25.35 -1.35 -22.79
C VAL A 3 -24.23 -1.22 -21.75
N SER A 4 -23.22 -0.43 -22.06
CA SER A 4 -22.19 -0.03 -21.09
C SER A 4 -22.86 0.73 -19.93
N PRO A 5 -22.52 0.43 -18.67
CA PRO A 5 -23.06 1.19 -17.56
C PRO A 5 -22.57 2.65 -17.65
N PRO A 6 -23.41 3.63 -17.25
CA PRO A 6 -23.01 5.04 -17.29
C PRO A 6 -21.78 5.24 -16.40
N SER A 7 -20.72 5.78 -16.99
CA SER A 7 -19.55 6.25 -16.24
C SER A 7 -20.03 7.42 -15.36
N LEU A 8 -20.11 7.20 -14.04
CA LEU A 8 -20.21 8.28 -13.08
C LEU A 8 -18.93 9.13 -13.21
N ALA A 9 -18.99 10.15 -14.04
CA ALA A 9 -17.92 11.13 -14.17
C ALA A 9 -17.73 11.78 -12.80
N LEU A 10 -16.56 11.58 -12.19
CA LEU A 10 -16.19 12.27 -10.97
C LEU A 10 -16.27 13.78 -11.21
N PRO A 11 -16.85 14.55 -10.29
CA PRO A 11 -16.95 16.00 -10.43
C PRO A 11 -15.55 16.60 -10.61
N SER A 12 -15.42 17.64 -11.42
CA SER A 12 -14.12 18.27 -11.67
C SER A 12 -13.49 18.75 -10.35
N LYS A 13 -12.14 18.77 -10.28
CA LYS A 13 -11.40 19.23 -9.10
C LYS A 13 -11.90 20.58 -8.57
N ARG A 14 -12.22 21.54 -9.46
CA ARG A 14 -12.81 22.84 -9.12
C ARG A 14 -14.19 22.74 -8.44
N ARG A 15 -15.02 21.81 -8.87
CA ARG A 15 -16.34 21.59 -8.22
C ARG A 15 -16.21 20.97 -6.85
N LEU A 16 -15.28 20.02 -6.67
CA LEU A 16 -14.99 19.43 -5.36
C LEU A 16 -14.41 20.46 -4.40
N GLN A 17 -13.51 21.32 -4.85
CA GLN A 17 -12.95 22.43 -4.06
C GLN A 17 -14.04 23.43 -3.64
N ALA A 18 -14.89 23.85 -4.56
CA ALA A 18 -16.00 24.77 -4.27
C ALA A 18 -17.00 24.17 -3.27
N VAL A 19 -17.32 22.88 -3.40
CA VAL A 19 -18.19 22.19 -2.43
C VAL A 19 -17.50 22.07 -1.08
N GLY A 20 -16.21 21.74 -1.05
CA GLY A 20 -15.43 21.64 0.19
C GLY A 20 -15.38 22.97 0.94
N ALA A 21 -15.11 24.08 0.24
CA ALA A 21 -15.10 25.43 0.81
C ALA A 21 -16.48 25.83 1.34
N ALA A 22 -17.53 25.68 0.54
CA ALA A 22 -18.91 25.99 0.93
C ALA A 22 -19.38 25.17 2.16
N VAL A 23 -19.00 23.91 2.23
CA VAL A 23 -19.33 23.05 3.37
C VAL A 23 -18.56 23.49 4.62
N THR A 24 -17.30 23.92 4.49
CA THR A 24 -16.51 24.42 5.61
C THR A 24 -17.06 25.75 6.15
N GLU A 25 -17.57 26.62 5.28
CA GLU A 25 -18.21 27.89 5.66
C GLU A 25 -19.57 27.68 6.34
N LEU A 26 -20.35 26.71 5.88
CA LEU A 26 -21.68 26.39 6.44
C LEU A 26 -21.60 25.75 7.84
N PHE A 27 -20.48 25.10 8.16
CA PHE A 27 -20.29 24.41 9.43
C PHE A 27 -18.95 24.82 10.08
N PRO A 28 -18.82 26.06 10.55
CA PRO A 28 -17.62 26.51 11.27
C PRO A 28 -17.55 25.71 12.57
N SER A 29 -16.79 24.63 12.57
CA SER A 29 -16.53 23.89 13.80
C SER A 29 -15.54 24.66 14.67
N ALA A 30 -15.86 24.78 15.96
CA ALA A 30 -14.99 25.42 16.93
C ALA A 30 -13.63 24.71 16.98
N GLN A 31 -12.58 25.48 17.16
CA GLN A 31 -11.26 24.93 17.45
C GLN A 31 -11.28 24.33 18.85
N GLU A 32 -10.89 23.08 18.99
CA GLU A 32 -10.88 22.38 20.28
C GLU A 32 -9.62 21.50 20.42
N PRO A 33 -9.18 21.22 21.65
CA PRO A 33 -8.11 20.27 21.89
C PRO A 33 -8.61 18.84 21.64
N LEU A 34 -7.75 17.97 21.05
CA LEU A 34 -8.02 16.55 20.88
C LEU A 34 -8.24 15.85 22.22
N ALA A 35 -7.42 16.23 23.20
CA ALA A 35 -7.49 15.78 24.60
C ALA A 35 -6.87 16.85 25.51
N THR A 36 -7.24 16.84 26.78
CA THR A 36 -6.60 17.69 27.80
C THR A 36 -5.25 17.09 28.17
N PRO A 37 -4.14 17.84 28.06
CA PRO A 37 -2.85 17.35 28.52
C PRO A 37 -2.87 17.03 30.04
N PRO A 38 -2.09 16.05 30.50
CA PRO A 38 -2.01 15.72 31.91
C PRO A 38 -1.57 16.94 32.75
N PRO A 39 -2.17 17.18 33.91
CA PRO A 39 -1.75 18.28 34.78
C PRO A 39 -0.27 18.21 35.11
N GLY A 40 0.44 19.34 35.02
CA GLY A 40 1.87 19.43 35.32
C GLY A 40 2.82 18.85 34.25
N SER A 41 2.30 18.30 33.13
CA SER A 41 3.14 17.69 32.09
C SER A 41 3.91 18.71 31.24
N GLY A 42 3.52 19.98 31.22
CA GLY A 42 4.07 20.98 30.31
C GLY A 42 3.76 20.76 28.82
N LEU A 43 2.98 19.74 28.50
CA LEU A 43 2.59 19.41 27.13
C LEU A 43 1.57 20.43 26.60
N LYS A 44 1.71 20.76 25.31
CA LYS A 44 0.72 21.59 24.60
C LYS A 44 -0.43 20.72 24.09
N PRO A 45 -1.69 21.22 24.14
CA PRO A 45 -2.81 20.49 23.54
C PRO A 45 -2.66 20.40 22.01
N VAL A 46 -3.01 19.26 21.44
CA VAL A 46 -3.12 19.12 19.98
C VAL A 46 -4.45 19.74 19.55
N LEU A 47 -4.37 20.87 18.86
CA LEU A 47 -5.54 21.63 18.43
C LEU A 47 -6.06 21.16 17.08
N GLY A 48 -7.33 21.32 16.85
CA GLY A 48 -7.98 21.00 15.59
C GLY A 48 -9.48 21.19 15.62
N ASN A 49 -10.16 20.60 14.67
CA ASN A 49 -11.62 20.66 14.62
C ASN A 49 -12.18 19.45 13.86
N TYR A 50 -13.43 19.13 14.11
CA TYR A 50 -14.05 17.97 13.46
C TYR A 50 -14.45 18.25 12.00
N GLY A 51 -14.89 19.47 11.68
CA GLY A 51 -15.45 19.82 10.39
C GLY A 51 -16.92 19.38 10.26
N PHE A 52 -17.33 18.95 9.07
CA PHE A 52 -18.70 18.53 8.78
C PHE A 52 -19.10 17.28 9.60
N PRO A 53 -20.35 17.19 10.11
CA PRO A 53 -20.81 16.03 10.84
C PRO A 53 -20.56 14.73 10.07
N PHE A 54 -20.02 13.71 10.71
CA PHE A 54 -19.61 12.41 10.20
C PHE A 54 -18.50 12.45 9.13
N LEU A 55 -18.64 13.24 8.05
CA LEU A 55 -17.65 13.31 6.97
C LEU A 55 -16.36 14.05 7.36
N GLY A 56 -16.43 14.93 8.36
CA GLY A 56 -15.29 15.72 8.77
C GLY A 56 -14.75 16.59 7.64
N HIS A 57 -13.44 16.52 7.44
CA HIS A 57 -12.71 17.24 6.39
C HIS A 57 -12.42 16.36 5.15
N LEU A 58 -13.05 15.20 5.01
CA LEU A 58 -12.73 14.24 3.95
C LEU A 58 -12.80 14.87 2.55
N VAL A 59 -13.84 15.68 2.28
CA VAL A 59 -14.02 16.32 0.96
C VAL A 59 -12.86 17.28 0.64
N ALA A 60 -12.47 18.12 1.58
CA ALA A 60 -11.35 19.05 1.41
C ALA A 60 -10.01 18.30 1.25
N ALA A 61 -9.78 17.28 2.08
CA ALA A 61 -8.56 16.48 2.06
C ALA A 61 -8.40 15.67 0.75
N ILE A 62 -9.51 15.26 0.10
CA ILE A 62 -9.46 14.56 -1.20
C ILE A 62 -9.35 15.56 -2.37
N ALA A 63 -10.03 16.68 -2.29
CA ALA A 63 -10.07 17.68 -3.37
C ALA A 63 -8.69 18.34 -3.60
N ASP A 64 -8.01 18.72 -2.54
CA ASP A 64 -6.65 19.26 -2.58
C ASP A 64 -5.90 18.93 -1.29
N PRO A 65 -5.23 17.77 -1.22
CA PRO A 65 -4.56 17.34 0.00
C PRO A 65 -3.39 18.25 0.42
N LEU A 66 -2.70 18.87 -0.54
CA LEU A 66 -1.58 19.77 -0.24
C LEU A 66 -2.06 21.09 0.32
N GLU A 67 -3.08 21.68 -0.29
CA GLU A 67 -3.68 22.92 0.22
C GLU A 67 -4.30 22.69 1.59
N PHE A 68 -5.05 21.61 1.77
CA PHE A 68 -5.61 21.24 3.06
C PHE A 68 -4.52 21.07 4.14
N ALA A 69 -3.40 20.43 3.82
CA ALA A 69 -2.29 20.27 4.75
C ALA A 69 -1.64 21.62 5.09
N ARG A 70 -1.44 22.50 4.10
CA ARG A 70 -0.86 23.84 4.27
C ARG A 70 -1.71 24.72 5.18
N GLU A 71 -3.02 24.83 4.90
CA GLU A 71 -3.96 25.61 5.71
C GLU A 71 -3.96 25.14 7.17
N ARG A 72 -3.89 23.81 7.38
CA ARG A 72 -3.84 23.29 8.73
C ARG A 72 -2.53 23.60 9.43
N TYR A 73 -1.40 23.51 8.72
CA TYR A 73 -0.09 23.86 9.25
C TYR A 73 -0.04 25.35 9.65
N GLU A 74 -0.53 26.24 8.80
CA GLU A 74 -0.57 27.69 9.08
C GLU A 74 -1.47 28.02 10.27
N ARG A 75 -2.60 27.32 10.40
CA ARG A 75 -3.59 27.58 11.45
C ARG A 75 -3.24 26.97 12.80
N TYR A 76 -2.71 25.76 12.82
CA TYR A 76 -2.54 24.95 14.04
C TYR A 76 -1.08 24.59 14.34
N GLY A 77 -0.18 24.82 13.39
CA GLY A 77 1.22 24.41 13.49
C GLY A 77 1.47 22.98 13.02
N PRO A 78 2.63 22.41 13.37
CA PRO A 78 3.12 21.14 12.83
C PRO A 78 2.31 19.91 13.28
N VAL A 79 1.55 20.02 14.35
CA VAL A 79 0.72 18.91 14.86
C VAL A 79 -0.70 19.41 15.06
N SER A 80 -1.64 18.79 14.36
CA SER A 80 -3.06 19.16 14.47
C SER A 80 -3.95 17.92 14.26
N TRP A 81 -5.21 17.99 14.72
CA TRP A 81 -6.15 16.91 14.44
C TRP A 81 -7.30 17.39 13.55
N ALA A 82 -7.83 16.48 12.74
CA ALA A 82 -8.98 16.69 11.86
C ALA A 82 -9.96 15.53 11.99
N GLY A 83 -11.26 15.84 11.96
CA GLY A 83 -12.30 14.80 11.86
C GLY A 83 -12.43 14.25 10.44
N GLY A 84 -12.78 12.97 10.32
CA GLY A 84 -13.08 12.33 9.04
C GLY A 84 -13.72 10.96 9.22
N VAL A 85 -14.91 10.76 8.66
CA VAL A 85 -15.66 9.49 8.62
C VAL A 85 -15.74 8.78 9.99
N GLY A 86 -16.10 9.55 11.03
CA GLY A 86 -16.20 9.03 12.40
C GLY A 86 -14.86 8.92 13.17
N PHE A 87 -13.73 9.17 12.52
CA PHE A 87 -12.41 9.15 13.15
C PHE A 87 -11.89 10.56 13.45
N ARG A 88 -10.93 10.64 14.35
CA ARG A 88 -10.06 11.80 14.56
C ARG A 88 -8.66 11.44 14.08
N VAL A 89 -8.17 12.14 13.06
CA VAL A 89 -6.87 11.90 12.44
C VAL A 89 -5.92 13.01 12.90
N VAL A 90 -4.75 12.64 13.41
CA VAL A 90 -3.70 13.59 13.75
C VAL A 90 -2.77 13.73 12.56
N ALA A 91 -2.68 14.94 12.03
CA ALA A 91 -1.69 15.32 11.04
C ALA A 91 -0.39 15.74 11.74
N VAL A 92 0.72 15.17 11.29
CA VAL A 92 2.06 15.44 11.81
C VAL A 92 2.91 15.93 10.64
N MET A 93 3.44 17.15 10.75
CA MET A 93 4.18 17.81 9.69
C MET A 93 5.47 18.45 10.23
N GLY A 94 6.49 18.50 9.39
CA GLY A 94 7.79 19.05 9.74
C GLY A 94 8.75 18.04 10.39
N PRO A 95 10.07 18.31 10.32
CA PRO A 95 11.11 17.33 10.68
C PRO A 95 11.03 16.85 12.12
N GLN A 96 10.88 17.76 13.08
CA GLN A 96 10.89 17.45 14.51
C GLN A 96 9.68 16.59 14.92
N ALA A 97 8.50 16.93 14.39
CA ALA A 97 7.28 16.18 14.70
C ALA A 97 7.29 14.79 14.04
N LEU A 98 7.79 14.69 12.81
CA LEU A 98 7.97 13.41 12.12
C LEU A 98 9.02 12.55 12.80
N GLU A 99 10.13 13.12 13.27
CA GLU A 99 11.15 12.39 14.03
C GLU A 99 10.55 11.71 15.26
N ALA A 100 9.71 12.43 16.03
CA ALA A 100 9.05 11.86 17.21
C ALA A 100 8.21 10.63 16.87
N VAL A 101 7.50 10.64 15.73
CA VAL A 101 6.68 9.51 15.28
C VAL A 101 7.54 8.35 14.75
N TRP A 102 8.53 8.63 13.92
CA TRP A 102 9.33 7.58 13.26
C TRP A 102 10.34 6.91 14.19
N VAL A 103 10.98 7.70 15.05
CA VAL A 103 11.91 7.12 16.05
C VAL A 103 11.16 6.41 17.15
N ASN A 104 9.99 6.92 17.55
CA ASN A 104 9.04 6.28 18.46
C ASN A 104 9.71 5.69 19.74
N ARG A 105 10.60 6.45 20.37
CA ARG A 105 11.43 5.99 21.51
C ARG A 105 10.60 5.43 22.65
N ASP A 106 9.47 6.07 22.91
CA ASP A 106 8.59 5.72 24.04
C ASP A 106 7.54 4.67 23.63
N LYS A 107 7.64 4.09 22.43
CA LYS A 107 6.66 3.15 21.88
C LYS A 107 5.21 3.66 21.96
N ALA A 108 5.03 4.99 21.81
CA ALA A 108 3.73 5.66 21.91
C ALA A 108 2.85 5.48 20.67
N PHE A 109 3.48 5.19 19.51
CA PHE A 109 2.80 5.03 18.23
C PHE A 109 2.81 3.56 17.82
N SER A 110 1.66 3.06 17.35
CA SER A 110 1.45 1.68 16.93
C SER A 110 1.05 1.63 15.45
N SER A 111 1.86 0.99 14.62
CA SER A 111 1.52 0.71 13.21
C SER A 111 0.34 -0.25 13.10
N THR A 112 0.30 -1.27 13.94
CA THR A 112 -0.80 -2.25 14.01
C THR A 112 -2.13 -1.53 14.21
N ARG A 113 -2.25 -0.69 15.23
CA ARG A 113 -3.50 0.04 15.54
C ARG A 113 -3.90 1.01 14.44
N GLY A 114 -2.92 1.58 13.73
CA GLY A 114 -3.16 2.49 12.61
C GLY A 114 -3.67 1.77 11.36
N TRP A 115 -3.04 0.65 10.99
CA TRP A 115 -3.32 -0.05 9.74
C TRP A 115 -4.39 -1.14 9.84
N GLN A 116 -4.54 -1.77 11.00
CA GLN A 116 -5.52 -2.85 11.20
C GLN A 116 -6.94 -2.47 10.78
N PRO A 117 -7.49 -1.28 11.13
CA PRO A 117 -8.82 -0.88 10.66
C PRO A 117 -8.90 -0.67 9.14
N VAL A 118 -7.79 -0.37 8.48
CA VAL A 118 -7.75 -0.01 7.05
C VAL A 118 -7.55 -1.24 6.17
N ILE A 119 -6.49 -2.01 6.40
CA ILE A 119 -6.08 -3.12 5.54
C ILE A 119 -6.04 -4.48 6.26
N GLY A 120 -6.20 -4.51 7.59
CA GLY A 120 -6.08 -5.73 8.40
C GLY A 120 -6.88 -6.93 7.90
N PRO A 121 -8.16 -6.79 7.50
CA PRO A 121 -8.95 -7.92 7.02
C PRO A 121 -8.39 -8.61 5.76
N PHE A 122 -7.50 -7.95 5.02
CA PHE A 122 -6.91 -8.45 3.78
C PHE A 122 -5.42 -8.77 3.90
N PHE A 123 -4.71 -8.11 4.80
CA PHE A 123 -3.25 -8.20 4.94
C PHE A 123 -2.83 -8.39 6.39
N ASP A 124 -3.60 -9.20 7.12
CA ASP A 124 -3.31 -9.51 8.52
C ASP A 124 -1.87 -9.99 8.71
N ARG A 125 -1.25 -9.55 9.80
CA ARG A 125 0.13 -9.89 10.16
C ARG A 125 1.22 -9.61 9.10
N GLY A 126 0.91 -8.84 8.05
CA GLY A 126 1.95 -8.31 7.18
C GLY A 126 2.92 -7.42 7.98
N ILE A 127 4.17 -7.32 7.56
CA ILE A 127 5.23 -6.62 8.33
C ILE A 127 4.84 -5.20 8.76
N MET A 128 4.02 -4.50 7.99
CA MET A 128 3.53 -3.16 8.30
C MET A 128 2.46 -3.15 9.42
N LEU A 129 1.85 -4.29 9.72
CA LEU A 129 0.84 -4.46 10.75
C LEU A 129 1.41 -5.11 12.02
N LEU A 130 2.70 -5.03 12.22
CA LEU A 130 3.39 -5.49 13.41
C LEU A 130 4.07 -4.32 14.11
N ASP A 131 4.22 -4.43 15.44
CA ASP A 131 4.85 -3.40 16.26
C ASP A 131 6.08 -3.93 17.02
N PHE A 132 6.96 -3.02 17.37
CA PHE A 132 8.04 -3.14 18.34
C PHE A 132 8.92 -4.39 18.14
N GLU A 133 8.94 -5.30 19.11
CA GLU A 133 9.83 -6.47 19.09
C GLU A 133 9.39 -7.49 18.05
N GLU A 134 8.09 -7.76 17.94
CA GLU A 134 7.56 -8.66 16.93
C GLU A 134 7.89 -8.16 15.51
N HIS A 135 7.71 -6.85 15.24
CA HIS A 135 8.13 -6.26 13.96
C HIS A 135 9.63 -6.43 13.72
N ARG A 136 10.46 -6.17 14.73
CA ARG A 136 11.92 -6.30 14.62
C ARG A 136 12.35 -7.73 14.32
N ASP A 137 11.76 -8.71 14.99
CA ASP A 137 12.07 -10.12 14.81
C ASP A 137 11.65 -10.60 13.42
N HIS A 138 10.43 -10.29 13.00
CA HIS A 138 9.96 -10.60 11.65
C HIS A 138 10.83 -9.93 10.57
N ARG A 139 11.22 -8.66 10.77
CA ARG A 139 12.10 -7.96 9.85
C ARG A 139 13.48 -8.61 9.76
N ARG A 140 14.02 -9.09 10.87
CA ARG A 140 15.33 -9.76 10.96
C ARG A 140 15.32 -11.09 10.19
N ILE A 141 14.25 -11.89 10.30
CA ILE A 141 14.07 -13.10 9.50
C ILE A 141 13.92 -12.73 8.02
N MET A 142 13.05 -11.77 7.70
CA MET A 142 12.76 -11.35 6.33
C MET A 142 14.01 -10.84 5.60
N GLN A 143 14.93 -10.19 6.29
CA GLN A 143 16.19 -9.69 5.70
C GLN A 143 17.02 -10.79 5.06
N GLN A 144 16.91 -12.05 5.49
CA GLN A 144 17.60 -13.19 4.88
C GLN A 144 17.22 -13.39 3.41
N ALA A 145 15.98 -13.04 3.04
CA ALA A 145 15.50 -13.10 1.67
C ALA A 145 15.94 -11.91 0.79
N PHE A 146 16.60 -10.90 1.37
CA PHE A 146 17.06 -9.71 0.66
C PHE A 146 18.58 -9.54 0.71
N THR A 147 19.30 -10.62 0.92
CA THR A 147 20.77 -10.63 0.81
C THR A 147 21.19 -10.44 -0.66
N ARG A 148 22.42 -9.98 -0.88
CA ARG A 148 22.95 -9.77 -2.23
C ARG A 148 22.85 -11.05 -3.10
N GLY A 149 23.05 -12.23 -2.51
CA GLY A 149 22.90 -13.50 -3.21
C GLY A 149 21.47 -13.76 -3.68
N CYS A 150 20.48 -13.54 -2.81
CA CYS A 150 19.07 -13.68 -3.14
C CYS A 150 18.63 -12.66 -4.21
N LEU A 151 19.04 -11.39 -4.05
CA LEU A 151 18.71 -10.33 -5.03
C LEU A 151 19.26 -10.64 -6.42
N ASN A 152 20.51 -11.15 -6.51
CA ASN A 152 21.07 -11.61 -7.79
C ASN A 152 20.29 -12.81 -8.36
N GLY A 153 19.75 -13.67 -7.50
CA GLY A 153 18.85 -14.75 -7.92
C GLY A 153 17.56 -14.21 -8.54
N TYR A 154 16.93 -13.25 -7.86
CA TYR A 154 15.69 -12.63 -8.36
C TYR A 154 15.91 -11.88 -9.69
N LEU A 155 17.03 -11.17 -9.85
CA LEU A 155 17.38 -10.53 -11.12
C LEU A 155 17.47 -11.53 -12.26
N ARG A 156 18.08 -12.70 -12.04
CA ARG A 156 18.15 -13.76 -13.07
C ARG A 156 16.77 -14.31 -13.45
N LEU A 157 15.83 -14.37 -12.50
CA LEU A 157 14.46 -14.81 -12.77
C LEU A 157 13.64 -13.74 -13.50
N MET A 158 13.80 -12.46 -13.15
CA MET A 158 12.98 -11.39 -13.74
C MET A 158 13.46 -10.94 -15.11
N THR A 159 14.76 -11.01 -15.41
CA THR A 159 15.30 -10.51 -16.67
C THR A 159 14.61 -11.11 -17.91
N PRO A 160 14.47 -12.45 -18.05
CA PRO A 160 13.80 -13.02 -19.23
C PRO A 160 12.31 -12.61 -19.30
N VAL A 161 11.62 -12.49 -18.16
CA VAL A 161 10.22 -12.02 -18.15
C VAL A 161 10.10 -10.60 -18.69
N ILE A 162 11.04 -9.73 -18.31
CA ILE A 162 11.09 -8.34 -18.78
C ILE A 162 11.39 -8.31 -20.29
N ASP A 163 12.39 -9.05 -20.74
CA ASP A 163 12.81 -9.09 -22.12
C ASP A 163 11.68 -9.58 -23.04
N ASP A 164 11.01 -10.67 -22.68
CA ASP A 164 9.89 -11.24 -23.43
C ASP A 164 8.70 -10.27 -23.49
N ALA A 165 8.38 -9.63 -22.36
CA ALA A 165 7.29 -8.66 -22.30
C ALA A 165 7.60 -7.45 -23.17
N LEU A 166 8.80 -6.85 -23.06
CA LEU A 166 9.19 -5.68 -23.84
C LEU A 166 9.28 -6.00 -25.34
N ALA A 167 9.74 -7.19 -25.72
CA ALA A 167 9.76 -7.65 -27.13
C ALA A 167 8.35 -7.74 -27.72
N SER A 168 7.34 -8.03 -26.91
CA SER A 168 5.94 -8.09 -27.34
C SER A 168 5.28 -6.71 -27.53
N TRP A 169 5.84 -5.66 -26.93
CA TRP A 169 5.25 -4.33 -26.95
C TRP A 169 5.49 -3.64 -28.31
N GLN A 170 4.39 -3.23 -28.95
CA GLN A 170 4.43 -2.55 -30.24
C GLN A 170 4.25 -1.04 -30.07
N PRO A 171 5.12 -0.20 -30.66
CA PRO A 171 4.95 1.26 -30.66
C PRO A 171 3.62 1.66 -31.28
N ARG A 172 2.80 2.40 -30.56
CA ARG A 172 1.54 2.97 -31.04
C ARG A 172 1.17 4.24 -30.26
N ARG A 173 0.35 5.11 -30.86
CA ARG A 173 -0.04 6.40 -30.26
C ARG A 173 -0.82 6.25 -28.97
N ASP A 174 -1.65 5.22 -28.87
CA ASP A 174 -2.55 4.93 -27.78
C ASP A 174 -2.06 3.76 -26.92
N PHE A 175 -0.74 3.64 -26.76
CA PHE A 175 -0.14 2.56 -25.98
C PHE A 175 -0.62 2.61 -24.49
N PRO A 176 -1.30 1.58 -24.00
CA PRO A 176 -1.88 1.58 -22.68
C PRO A 176 -0.82 1.23 -21.61
N LEU A 177 0.12 2.13 -21.37
CA LEU A 177 1.29 1.89 -20.52
C LEU A 177 0.93 1.29 -19.14
N TYR A 178 0.00 1.90 -18.42
CA TYR A 178 -0.34 1.45 -17.06
C TYR A 178 -0.81 -0.01 -16.99
N PRO A 179 -1.79 -0.47 -17.79
CA PRO A 179 -2.17 -1.88 -17.80
C PRO A 179 -1.03 -2.81 -18.23
N MET A 180 -0.18 -2.40 -19.17
CA MET A 180 0.96 -3.20 -19.64
C MET A 180 2.02 -3.37 -18.54
N VAL A 181 2.39 -2.29 -17.86
CA VAL A 181 3.31 -2.34 -16.71
C VAL A 181 2.71 -3.17 -15.58
N LYS A 182 1.41 -3.01 -15.32
CA LYS A 182 0.73 -3.76 -14.28
C LYS A 182 0.77 -5.27 -14.55
N HIS A 183 0.54 -5.69 -15.80
CA HIS A 183 0.62 -7.11 -16.18
C HIS A 183 2.04 -7.64 -16.04
N LEU A 184 3.03 -6.95 -16.59
CA LEU A 184 4.44 -7.31 -16.44
C LEU A 184 4.85 -7.51 -14.97
N LEU A 185 4.43 -6.63 -14.08
CA LEU A 185 4.77 -6.75 -12.67
C LEU A 185 4.05 -7.92 -11.98
N LEU A 186 2.86 -8.33 -12.45
CA LEU A 186 2.20 -9.55 -11.98
C LEU A 186 2.94 -10.80 -12.44
N ASP A 187 3.43 -10.82 -13.69
CA ASP A 187 4.24 -11.91 -14.23
C ASP A 187 5.55 -12.07 -13.46
N ILE A 188 6.24 -10.95 -13.21
CA ILE A 188 7.43 -10.94 -12.36
C ILE A 188 7.11 -11.47 -10.95
N ALA A 189 6.01 -11.01 -10.35
CA ALA A 189 5.62 -11.46 -9.02
C ALA A 189 5.30 -12.96 -8.98
N ALA A 190 4.65 -13.51 -10.01
CA ALA A 190 4.39 -14.94 -10.12
C ALA A 190 5.69 -15.75 -10.11
N GLN A 191 6.67 -15.39 -10.93
CA GLN A 191 7.93 -16.13 -11.04
C GLN A 191 8.89 -15.85 -9.88
N VAL A 192 9.11 -14.58 -9.54
CA VAL A 192 10.14 -14.19 -8.58
C VAL A 192 9.68 -14.33 -7.14
N PHE A 193 8.40 -14.02 -6.86
CA PHE A 193 7.91 -14.08 -5.48
C PHE A 193 7.31 -15.43 -5.15
N VAL A 194 6.53 -16.02 -6.06
CA VAL A 194 5.81 -17.26 -5.79
C VAL A 194 6.52 -18.49 -6.35
N GLY A 195 7.34 -18.33 -7.39
CA GLY A 195 8.05 -19.41 -8.05
C GLY A 195 7.14 -20.30 -8.88
N VAL A 196 6.11 -19.70 -9.53
CA VAL A 196 5.22 -20.40 -10.46
C VAL A 196 5.46 -19.96 -11.89
N GLU A 197 5.29 -20.88 -12.84
CA GLU A 197 5.38 -20.58 -14.26
C GLU A 197 4.18 -19.75 -14.72
N LEU A 198 4.42 -18.88 -15.73
CA LEU A 198 3.35 -18.11 -16.35
C LEU A 198 2.35 -19.01 -17.05
N GLY A 199 1.08 -18.72 -16.88
CA GLY A 199 -0.03 -19.51 -17.41
C GLY A 199 -1.27 -19.46 -16.52
N PRO A 200 -2.22 -20.39 -16.72
CA PRO A 200 -3.54 -20.34 -16.05
C PRO A 200 -3.49 -20.35 -14.51
N GLU A 201 -2.42 -20.84 -13.90
CA GLU A 201 -2.23 -20.81 -12.45
C GLU A 201 -1.83 -19.39 -11.99
N ALA A 202 -0.84 -18.79 -12.65
CA ALA A 202 -0.42 -17.42 -12.40
C ALA A 202 -1.56 -16.42 -12.64
N ASP A 203 -2.37 -16.61 -13.69
CA ASP A 203 -3.54 -15.78 -13.97
C ASP A 203 -4.57 -15.82 -12.83
N ARG A 204 -4.89 -17.01 -12.31
CA ARG A 204 -5.80 -17.15 -11.17
C ARG A 204 -5.25 -16.51 -9.90
N LEU A 205 -3.96 -16.65 -9.65
CA LEU A 205 -3.28 -16.02 -8.52
C LEU A 205 -3.36 -14.49 -8.63
N ALA A 206 -3.12 -13.95 -9.83
CA ALA A 206 -3.20 -12.53 -10.13
C ALA A 206 -4.64 -11.98 -9.95
N ASP A 207 -5.65 -12.73 -10.37
CA ASP A 207 -7.06 -12.37 -10.19
C ASP A 207 -7.46 -12.32 -8.71
N ASP A 208 -7.07 -13.34 -7.94
CA ASP A 208 -7.34 -13.40 -6.51
C ASP A 208 -6.59 -12.29 -5.75
N PHE A 209 -5.37 -11.99 -6.16
CA PHE A 209 -4.62 -10.88 -5.63
C PHE A 209 -5.30 -9.54 -5.93
N ASN A 210 -5.67 -9.29 -7.18
CA ASN A 210 -6.37 -8.05 -7.58
C ASN A 210 -7.70 -7.87 -6.84
N ASP A 211 -8.47 -8.94 -6.67
CA ASP A 211 -9.73 -8.89 -5.93
C ASP A 211 -9.50 -8.63 -4.43
N THR A 212 -8.42 -9.16 -3.85
CA THR A 212 -8.01 -8.89 -2.46
C THR A 212 -7.66 -7.41 -2.26
N VAL A 213 -6.84 -6.83 -3.15
CA VAL A 213 -6.47 -5.41 -3.11
C VAL A 213 -7.69 -4.50 -3.27
N ARG A 214 -8.54 -4.79 -4.26
CA ARG A 214 -9.80 -4.04 -4.47
C ARG A 214 -10.71 -4.12 -3.25
N GLY A 215 -10.77 -5.29 -2.60
CA GLY A 215 -11.50 -5.47 -1.35
C GLY A 215 -10.99 -4.51 -0.27
N GLY A 216 -9.69 -4.41 -0.06
CA GLY A 216 -9.07 -3.50 0.90
C GLY A 216 -9.37 -2.01 0.63
N GLN A 217 -9.57 -1.65 -0.64
CA GLN A 217 -9.90 -0.29 -1.09
C GLN A 217 -11.42 0.00 -1.16
N ALA A 218 -12.27 -0.98 -0.82
CA ALA A 218 -13.72 -0.81 -0.94
C ALA A 218 -14.25 0.29 0.00
N ALA A 219 -15.01 1.23 -0.57
CA ALA A 219 -15.67 2.29 0.20
C ALA A 219 -16.78 1.71 1.12
N ILE A 220 -17.50 0.68 0.64
CA ILE A 220 -18.51 -0.03 1.42
C ILE A 220 -17.89 -1.30 1.98
N ARG A 221 -17.61 -1.29 3.28
CA ARG A 221 -16.97 -2.38 4.02
C ARG A 221 -17.98 -3.31 4.65
N ALA A 222 -18.84 -3.90 3.82
CA ALA A 222 -19.86 -4.82 4.24
C ALA A 222 -19.76 -6.15 3.48
N ASN A 223 -19.90 -7.26 4.19
CA ASN A 223 -19.86 -8.61 3.61
C ASN A 223 -21.21 -8.95 2.95
N VAL A 224 -21.61 -8.16 1.94
CA VAL A 224 -22.84 -8.39 1.17
C VAL A 224 -22.53 -9.23 -0.07
N PRO A 225 -23.41 -10.17 -0.46
CA PRO A 225 -23.22 -10.99 -1.66
C PRO A 225 -22.99 -10.11 -2.90
N GLY A 226 -21.98 -10.44 -3.71
CA GLY A 226 -21.60 -9.68 -4.92
C GLY A 226 -20.82 -8.39 -4.68
N GLY A 227 -20.73 -7.91 -3.44
CA GLY A 227 -19.98 -6.70 -3.10
C GLY A 227 -18.46 -6.86 -3.26
N ILE A 228 -17.77 -5.74 -3.54
CA ILE A 228 -16.31 -5.71 -3.72
C ILE A 228 -15.59 -6.20 -2.45
N TRP A 229 -16.01 -5.75 -1.28
CA TRP A 229 -15.49 -6.21 0.02
C TRP A 229 -15.63 -7.72 0.20
N ALA A 230 -16.83 -8.27 -0.01
CA ALA A 230 -17.09 -9.70 0.13
C ALA A 230 -16.31 -10.55 -0.88
N ARG A 231 -16.12 -10.05 -2.11
CA ARG A 231 -15.30 -10.71 -3.13
C ARG A 231 -13.83 -10.74 -2.70
N GLY A 232 -13.30 -9.61 -2.24
CA GLY A 232 -11.94 -9.53 -1.72
C GLY A 232 -11.68 -10.47 -0.55
N LEU A 233 -12.60 -10.56 0.42
CA LEU A 233 -12.46 -11.50 1.55
C LEU A 233 -12.41 -12.97 1.08
N ARG A 234 -13.20 -13.33 0.06
CA ARG A 234 -13.14 -14.68 -0.53
C ARG A 234 -11.84 -14.92 -1.28
N ALA A 235 -11.37 -13.93 -2.03
CA ALA A 235 -10.09 -13.99 -2.73
C ALA A 235 -8.93 -14.14 -1.74
N ARG A 236 -8.91 -13.36 -0.66
CA ARG A 236 -7.92 -13.49 0.43
C ARG A 236 -7.85 -14.91 0.99
N LYS A 237 -9.01 -15.56 1.22
CA LYS A 237 -9.07 -16.95 1.69
C LYS A 237 -8.54 -17.96 0.65
N ARG A 238 -8.71 -17.69 -0.65
CA ARG A 238 -8.14 -18.55 -1.71
C ARG A 238 -6.62 -18.40 -1.75
N LEU A 239 -6.10 -17.18 -1.66
CA LEU A 239 -4.65 -16.94 -1.54
C LEU A 239 -4.05 -17.63 -0.32
N GLU A 240 -4.69 -17.52 0.86
CA GLU A 240 -4.22 -18.23 2.06
C GLU A 240 -4.11 -19.72 1.83
N ARG A 241 -5.17 -20.34 1.32
CA ARG A 241 -5.19 -21.77 1.03
C ARG A 241 -4.09 -22.14 0.05
N TYR A 242 -3.97 -21.41 -1.04
CA TYR A 242 -2.97 -21.63 -2.05
C TYR A 242 -1.55 -21.64 -1.47
N PHE A 243 -1.20 -20.64 -0.67
CA PHE A 243 0.12 -20.57 -0.04
C PHE A 243 0.32 -21.65 1.03
N PHE A 244 -0.71 -21.98 1.81
CA PHE A 244 -0.61 -23.08 2.78
C PHE A 244 -0.42 -24.45 2.10
N ASP A 245 -1.08 -24.68 0.99
CA ASP A 245 -0.96 -25.96 0.24
C ASP A 245 0.45 -26.13 -0.35
N LEU A 246 1.09 -25.05 -0.80
CA LEU A 246 2.44 -25.08 -1.36
C LEU A 246 3.55 -25.02 -0.29
N LEU A 247 3.30 -24.50 0.89
CA LEU A 247 4.31 -24.22 1.90
C LEU A 247 5.19 -25.44 2.26
N PRO A 248 4.65 -26.68 2.46
CA PRO A 248 5.46 -27.85 2.80
C PRO A 248 6.47 -28.22 1.69
N GLU A 249 6.14 -27.98 0.44
CA GLU A 249 7.04 -28.18 -0.68
C GLU A 249 8.16 -27.12 -0.66
N ARG A 250 7.81 -25.86 -0.45
CA ARG A 250 8.76 -24.74 -0.40
C ARG A 250 9.75 -24.87 0.76
N GLN A 251 9.31 -25.38 1.90
CA GLN A 251 10.17 -25.64 3.07
C GLN A 251 11.19 -26.75 2.80
N ARG A 252 10.83 -27.80 2.06
CA ARG A 252 11.70 -28.94 1.76
C ARG A 252 12.55 -28.76 0.49
N GLY A 253 12.09 -27.90 -0.41
CA GLY A 253 12.72 -27.68 -1.70
C GLY A 253 13.96 -26.79 -1.62
N SER A 254 14.60 -26.56 -2.77
CA SER A 254 15.76 -25.69 -2.96
C SER A 254 15.48 -24.47 -3.84
N GLY A 255 14.20 -24.11 -4.01
CA GLY A 255 13.77 -22.98 -4.82
C GLY A 255 14.44 -21.67 -4.38
N SER A 256 14.72 -20.79 -5.34
CA SER A 256 15.36 -19.48 -5.12
C SER A 256 14.39 -18.30 -5.23
N ASP A 257 13.09 -18.58 -5.43
CA ASP A 257 12.02 -17.60 -5.34
C ASP A 257 11.84 -17.10 -3.91
N LEU A 258 11.21 -15.93 -3.74
CA LEU A 258 11.03 -15.29 -2.45
C LEU A 258 10.27 -16.17 -1.45
N PHE A 259 9.22 -16.87 -1.90
CA PHE A 259 8.44 -17.75 -1.04
C PHE A 259 9.27 -18.90 -0.50
N SER A 260 10.04 -19.57 -1.37
CA SER A 260 10.95 -20.66 -0.99
C SER A 260 12.03 -20.17 -0.01
N VAL A 261 12.57 -18.98 -0.23
CA VAL A 261 13.58 -18.40 0.67
C VAL A 261 12.96 -18.07 2.03
N LEU A 262 11.82 -17.36 2.06
CA LEU A 262 11.16 -17.02 3.32
C LEU A 262 10.71 -18.25 4.12
N ALA A 263 10.21 -19.28 3.44
CA ALA A 263 9.77 -20.51 4.07
C ALA A 263 10.90 -21.27 4.80
N ARG A 264 12.16 -21.01 4.40
CA ARG A 264 13.36 -21.64 4.98
C ARG A 264 14.23 -20.65 5.79
N SER A 265 13.87 -19.37 5.78
CA SER A 265 14.68 -18.34 6.45
C SER A 265 14.76 -18.58 7.95
N GLU A 266 15.99 -18.54 8.45
CA GLU A 266 16.32 -18.67 9.86
C GLU A 266 17.42 -17.67 10.20
N THR A 267 17.32 -17.00 11.34
CA THR A 267 18.37 -16.13 11.84
C THR A 267 19.49 -16.96 12.50
N GLU A 268 20.65 -16.36 12.74
CA GLU A 268 21.79 -17.03 13.38
C GLU A 268 21.47 -17.64 14.75
N ASP A 269 20.52 -17.04 15.45
CA ASP A 269 20.00 -17.50 16.76
C ASP A 269 18.80 -18.46 16.65
N GLY A 270 18.51 -18.97 15.45
CA GLY A 270 17.50 -20.01 15.21
C GLY A 270 16.06 -19.51 15.11
N LEU A 271 15.81 -18.20 15.02
CA LEU A 271 14.46 -17.65 14.86
C LEU A 271 13.95 -17.89 13.45
N ARG A 272 12.73 -18.45 13.35
CA ARG A 272 12.02 -18.73 12.10
C ARG A 272 10.59 -18.18 12.12
N PHE A 273 10.03 -17.98 10.96
CA PHE A 273 8.59 -17.71 10.85
C PHE A 273 7.75 -18.94 11.22
N ALA A 274 6.63 -18.71 11.90
CA ALA A 274 5.54 -19.67 11.91
C ALA A 274 4.93 -19.76 10.49
N ASP A 275 4.39 -20.92 10.12
CA ASP A 275 3.79 -21.14 8.80
C ASP A 275 2.76 -20.09 8.40
N ARG A 276 1.93 -19.69 9.36
CA ARG A 276 0.94 -18.61 9.17
C ARG A 276 1.61 -17.28 8.83
N ASP A 277 2.75 -16.98 9.42
CA ASP A 277 3.44 -15.71 9.20
C ASP A 277 4.12 -15.68 7.83
N VAL A 278 4.69 -16.81 7.37
CA VAL A 278 5.19 -16.94 6.00
C VAL A 278 4.07 -16.61 5.00
N VAL A 279 2.90 -17.26 5.15
CA VAL A 279 1.75 -17.06 4.25
C VAL A 279 1.26 -15.60 4.28
N ASN A 280 1.12 -15.02 5.45
CA ASN A 280 0.69 -13.63 5.59
C ASN A 280 1.69 -12.64 5.00
N HIS A 281 2.99 -12.88 5.21
CA HIS A 281 4.03 -12.06 4.59
C HIS A 281 4.04 -12.17 3.08
N MET A 282 3.85 -13.36 2.51
CA MET A 282 3.77 -13.53 1.06
C MET A 282 2.62 -12.72 0.46
N ILE A 283 1.42 -12.80 1.04
CA ILE A 283 0.27 -12.05 0.54
C ILE A 283 0.48 -10.54 0.72
N PHE A 284 1.11 -10.13 1.84
CA PHE A 284 1.45 -8.72 2.06
C PHE A 284 2.53 -8.23 1.08
N MET A 285 3.56 -9.01 0.79
CA MET A 285 4.64 -8.65 -0.13
C MET A 285 4.13 -8.47 -1.56
N LEU A 286 3.21 -9.31 -2.01
CA LEU A 286 2.55 -9.13 -3.31
C LEU A 286 1.87 -7.76 -3.40
N MET A 287 1.15 -7.34 -2.35
CA MET A 287 0.52 -6.01 -2.31
C MET A 287 1.55 -4.89 -2.33
N ALA A 288 2.56 -4.99 -1.46
CA ALA A 288 3.52 -3.91 -1.26
C ALA A 288 4.38 -3.65 -2.51
N ALA A 289 4.77 -4.70 -3.22
CA ALA A 289 5.67 -4.60 -4.36
C ALA A 289 4.95 -4.27 -5.68
N HIS A 290 3.72 -4.74 -5.87
CA HIS A 290 3.06 -4.65 -7.17
C HIS A 290 2.50 -3.25 -7.47
N ASP A 291 1.57 -2.74 -6.68
CA ASP A 291 0.88 -1.47 -6.99
C ASP A 291 1.82 -0.27 -6.91
N THR A 292 2.73 -0.25 -5.94
CA THR A 292 3.70 0.85 -5.77
C THR A 292 4.66 0.92 -6.96
N SER A 293 5.18 -0.23 -7.41
CA SER A 293 6.06 -0.31 -8.59
C SER A 293 5.32 0.06 -9.87
N THR A 294 4.06 -0.38 -10.03
CA THR A 294 3.23 -0.01 -11.18
C THR A 294 3.06 1.50 -11.29
N ILE A 295 2.73 2.17 -10.19
CA ILE A 295 2.56 3.62 -10.16
C ILE A 295 3.89 4.32 -10.42
N ALA A 296 4.97 3.91 -9.73
CA ALA A 296 6.28 4.51 -9.87
C ALA A 296 6.80 4.43 -11.33
N LEU A 297 6.74 3.25 -11.96
CA LEU A 297 7.16 3.06 -13.35
C LEU A 297 6.29 3.83 -14.33
N SER A 298 4.97 3.86 -14.09
CA SER A 298 4.06 4.63 -14.96
C SER A 298 4.33 6.12 -14.88
N MET A 299 4.55 6.67 -13.69
CA MET A 299 4.88 8.09 -13.51
C MET A 299 6.26 8.42 -14.03
N LEU A 300 7.27 7.56 -13.79
CA LEU A 300 8.61 7.73 -14.34
C LEU A 300 8.56 7.80 -15.88
N THR A 301 7.88 6.85 -16.51
CA THR A 301 7.75 6.82 -17.97
C THR A 301 7.00 8.05 -18.49
N TYR A 302 5.96 8.50 -17.80
CA TYR A 302 5.23 9.73 -18.13
C TYR A 302 6.17 10.97 -18.08
N GLU A 303 6.95 11.10 -17.03
CA GLU A 303 7.87 12.24 -16.89
C GLU A 303 9.01 12.17 -17.91
N LEU A 304 9.56 10.98 -18.19
CA LEU A 304 10.56 10.80 -19.24
C LEU A 304 9.99 11.10 -20.64
N GLY A 305 8.72 10.75 -20.88
CA GLY A 305 8.05 11.11 -22.15
C GLY A 305 7.92 12.61 -22.35
N ARG A 306 7.81 13.39 -21.28
CA ARG A 306 7.74 14.86 -21.31
C ARG A 306 9.10 15.54 -21.35
N ASN A 307 10.15 14.84 -20.97
CA ASN A 307 11.49 15.39 -20.77
C ASN A 307 12.55 14.58 -21.55
N PRO A 308 12.64 14.72 -22.91
CA PRO A 308 13.56 13.92 -23.74
C PRO A 308 15.03 14.03 -23.33
N HIS A 309 15.43 15.16 -22.73
CA HIS A 309 16.79 15.33 -22.22
C HIS A 309 17.14 14.26 -21.18
N TRP A 310 16.25 13.97 -20.23
CA TRP A 310 16.47 12.94 -19.23
C TRP A 310 16.49 11.52 -19.82
N GLN A 311 15.70 11.28 -20.89
CA GLN A 311 15.79 9.99 -21.60
C GLN A 311 17.19 9.75 -22.18
N ASN A 312 17.80 10.78 -22.76
CA ASN A 312 19.14 10.66 -23.36
C ASN A 312 20.20 10.39 -22.29
N LEU A 313 20.17 11.15 -21.17
CA LEU A 313 21.08 10.92 -20.06
C LEU A 313 20.98 9.49 -19.51
N LEU A 314 19.75 8.97 -19.32
CA LEU A 314 19.55 7.60 -18.86
C LEU A 314 20.08 6.56 -19.85
N ARG A 315 19.94 6.78 -21.16
CA ARG A 315 20.50 5.88 -22.19
C ARG A 315 22.03 5.90 -22.20
N GLU A 316 22.65 7.03 -21.87
CA GLU A 316 24.10 7.15 -21.79
C GLU A 316 24.67 6.47 -20.53
N GLU A 317 23.87 6.43 -19.44
CA GLU A 317 24.27 5.81 -18.17
C GLU A 317 24.06 4.29 -18.16
N SER A 318 23.07 3.77 -18.90
CA SER A 318 22.69 2.34 -18.96
C SER A 318 23.51 1.56 -19.99
#